data_5422141095c7a7db7714996b1ddbd533
#
_entry.id   5422141095c7a7db7714996b1ddbd533
#
_cell.length_a   1.000
_cell.length_b   1.000
_cell.length_c   1.000
_cell.angle_alpha   90.00
_cell.angle_beta   90.00
_cell.angle_gamma   90.00
#
_symmetry.space_group_name_H-M   'P 1'
#
loop_
_entity.id
_entity.type
_entity.pdbx_description
1 polymer ?
#
loop_
_entity_poly.entity_id
_entity_poly.type
_entity_poly.pdbx_seq_one_letter_code
_entity_poly.pdbx_strand_id
1 'polypeptide(L)'
;SETASTVSSRGIYKFPVVAAKMKEYDDFQSSSYDLEACSWSNIPDEDFVLQDDKPWVIGEFVWTGFDYLGEPTLYDTKWPSRSSYFGINDLAGLPKDRYYLYRSRWNIKEETLHMLPHWNWEGREGEVTPVFVYTSYNSAELFVNGKSMGIQKKNNSSPTNRYRLMWMDVKYEPGTIKVVA
;
A
#
# COMPACT_ATOMS: atom_id res chain seq x y z
N SER A 1 3.39 -0.23 22.34
CA SER A 1 2.80 0.97 21.70
C SER A 1 2.15 0.61 20.39
N GLU A 2 1.17 1.36 19.96
CA GLU A 2 0.57 1.27 18.63
C GLU A 2 1.36 2.13 17.65
N THR A 3 1.37 1.73 16.39
CA THR A 3 2.14 2.38 15.34
C THR A 3 1.41 2.37 14.00
N ALA A 4 2.02 3.00 13.05
CA ALA A 4 1.62 3.24 11.68
C ALA A 4 0.40 4.17 11.58
N SER A 5 -0.82 3.71 11.82
CA SER A 5 -2.05 4.48 11.54
C SER A 5 -2.05 5.06 10.12
N THR A 6 -1.55 4.30 9.17
CA THR A 6 -1.54 4.64 7.75
C THR A 6 -2.96 4.65 7.23
N VAL A 7 -3.30 5.60 6.38
CA VAL A 7 -4.65 5.73 5.83
C VAL A 7 -4.74 5.12 4.43
N SER A 8 -5.81 4.37 4.18
CA SER A 8 -6.13 3.85 2.85
C SER A 8 -7.60 3.44 2.74
N SER A 9 -8.14 3.50 1.53
CA SER A 9 -9.45 2.97 1.19
C SER A 9 -9.27 1.76 0.27
N ARG A 10 -9.94 0.64 0.57
CA ARG A 10 -9.78 -0.60 -0.20
C ARG A 10 -10.09 -0.41 -1.68
N GLY A 11 -9.14 -0.72 -2.55
CA GLY A 11 -9.30 -0.70 -4.00
C GLY A 11 -9.42 0.69 -4.64
N ILE A 12 -9.11 1.75 -3.91
CA ILE A 12 -9.09 3.13 -4.42
C ILE A 12 -7.65 3.54 -4.68
N TYR A 13 -7.35 3.98 -5.89
CA TYR A 13 -6.00 4.37 -6.28
C TYR A 13 -6.01 5.79 -6.82
N LYS A 14 -5.11 6.62 -6.32
CA LYS A 14 -5.01 8.04 -6.67
C LYS A 14 -3.73 8.29 -7.47
N PHE A 15 -3.84 9.14 -8.47
CA PHE A 15 -2.75 9.51 -9.37
C PHE A 15 -2.55 11.03 -9.39
N PRO A 16 -1.32 11.52 -9.54
CA PRO A 16 -0.06 10.78 -9.49
C PRO A 16 0.19 10.13 -8.12
N VAL A 17 0.90 9.01 -8.10
CA VAL A 17 1.26 8.33 -6.86
C VAL A 17 2.36 9.11 -6.15
N VAL A 18 2.06 9.60 -4.97
CA VAL A 18 2.98 10.39 -4.13
C VAL A 18 2.82 10.02 -2.66
N ALA A 19 3.91 10.08 -1.92
CA ALA A 19 3.84 10.03 -0.47
C ALA A 19 3.30 11.37 0.06
N ALA A 20 2.34 11.32 0.96
CA ALA A 20 1.73 12.53 1.50
C ALA A 20 1.22 12.36 2.93
N LYS A 21 1.23 13.47 3.68
CA LYS A 21 0.53 13.57 4.96
C LYS A 21 -0.66 14.49 4.83
N MET A 22 -1.78 14.13 5.46
CA MET A 22 -3.04 14.88 5.46
C MET A 22 -3.55 15.21 4.05
N LYS A 23 -3.42 14.26 3.12
CA LYS A 23 -3.90 14.44 1.74
C LYS A 23 -5.38 14.12 1.65
N GLU A 24 -6.19 15.14 1.41
CA GLU A 24 -7.62 15.02 1.16
C GLU A 24 -7.93 14.92 -0.33
N TYR A 25 -9.03 14.22 -0.64
CA TYR A 25 -9.59 14.06 -1.98
C TYR A 25 -11.10 14.36 -1.96
N ASP A 26 -11.64 14.87 -3.07
CA ASP A 26 -13.05 15.30 -3.18
C ASP A 26 -14.06 14.16 -2.97
N ASP A 27 -13.65 12.92 -3.22
CA ASP A 27 -14.45 11.72 -3.02
C ASP A 27 -14.38 11.14 -1.60
N PHE A 28 -13.66 11.80 -0.68
CA PHE A 28 -13.44 11.39 0.70
C PHE A 28 -12.84 9.97 0.81
N GLN A 29 -11.90 9.64 -0.06
CA GLN A 29 -11.17 8.38 -0.04
C GLN A 29 -9.66 8.64 0.06
N SER A 30 -8.90 7.65 0.54
CA SER A 30 -7.45 7.66 0.58
C SER A 30 -6.88 6.59 -0.35
N SER A 31 -5.66 6.81 -0.84
CA SER A 31 -5.06 5.91 -1.83
C SER A 31 -4.63 4.57 -1.23
N SER A 32 -4.95 3.48 -1.92
CA SER A 32 -4.50 2.12 -1.58
C SER A 32 -3.02 1.84 -1.86
N TYR A 33 -2.27 2.79 -2.37
CA TYR A 33 -0.82 2.65 -2.51
C TYR A 33 -0.08 2.66 -1.16
N ASP A 34 -0.79 2.93 -0.05
CA ASP A 34 -0.27 2.92 1.32
C ASP A 34 0.95 3.83 1.54
N LEU A 35 0.91 5.01 0.92
CA LEU A 35 1.92 6.06 1.04
C LEU A 35 1.36 7.32 1.71
N GLU A 36 0.14 7.25 2.22
CA GLU A 36 -0.54 8.38 2.86
C GLU A 36 -0.69 8.15 4.36
N ALA A 37 -0.51 9.22 5.13
CA ALA A 37 -0.56 9.19 6.59
C ALA A 37 -1.18 10.48 7.15
N CYS A 38 -1.60 10.44 8.41
CA CYS A 38 -1.96 11.63 9.17
C CYS A 38 -0.70 12.42 9.54
N SER A 39 -0.87 13.65 10.06
CA SER A 39 0.27 14.48 10.48
C SER A 39 1.12 13.84 11.57
N TRP A 40 0.48 13.06 12.44
CA TRP A 40 1.04 12.38 13.61
C TRP A 40 1.37 10.91 13.36
N SER A 41 1.04 10.37 12.20
CA SER A 41 1.23 8.96 11.86
C SER A 41 2.30 8.77 10.78
N ASN A 42 2.58 7.53 10.43
CA ASN A 42 3.61 7.12 9.49
C ASN A 42 3.12 5.94 8.62
N ILE A 43 3.95 5.50 7.69
CA ILE A 43 3.70 4.31 6.90
C ILE A 43 4.39 3.09 7.51
N PRO A 44 3.89 1.85 7.28
CA PRO A 44 4.42 0.63 7.89
C PRO A 44 5.91 0.41 7.65
N ASP A 45 6.41 0.83 6.50
CA ASP A 45 7.81 0.66 6.10
C ASP A 45 8.78 1.34 7.05
N GLU A 46 8.40 2.49 7.62
CA GLU A 46 9.22 3.22 8.60
C GLU A 46 9.33 2.46 9.92
N ASP A 47 8.23 1.84 10.37
CA ASP A 47 8.22 1.01 11.57
C ASP A 47 9.00 -0.29 11.38
N PHE A 48 8.89 -0.90 10.20
CA PHE A 48 9.66 -2.10 9.86
C PHE A 48 11.17 -1.84 9.90
N VAL A 49 11.62 -0.67 9.42
CA VAL A 49 13.04 -0.28 9.55
C VAL A 49 13.48 -0.24 11.00
N LEU A 50 12.65 0.33 11.89
CA LEU A 50 12.98 0.40 13.32
C LEU A 50 13.03 -0.99 13.95
N GLN A 51 12.12 -1.89 13.58
CA GLN A 51 12.13 -3.28 14.06
C GLN A 51 13.36 -4.06 13.60
N ASP A 52 13.80 -3.85 12.35
CA ASP A 52 14.94 -4.55 11.80
C ASP A 52 16.29 -4.02 12.30
N ASP A 53 16.39 -2.70 12.45
CA ASP A 53 17.67 -2.04 12.72
C ASP A 53 17.94 -1.82 14.21
N LYS A 54 16.92 -1.98 15.06
CA LYS A 54 17.00 -1.73 16.50
C LYS A 54 16.70 -2.99 17.31
N PRO A 55 17.72 -3.68 17.84
CA PRO A 55 17.54 -4.98 18.51
C PRO A 55 16.70 -4.93 19.79
N TRP A 56 16.45 -3.75 20.33
CA TRP A 56 15.56 -3.55 21.49
C TRP A 56 14.09 -3.33 21.13
N VAL A 57 13.75 -3.19 19.83
CA VAL A 57 12.37 -3.10 19.36
C VAL A 57 11.85 -4.51 19.13
N ILE A 58 10.95 -4.98 19.99
CA ILE A 58 10.43 -6.34 19.97
C ILE A 58 9.19 -6.52 19.09
N GLY A 59 8.63 -5.43 18.58
CA GLY A 59 7.45 -5.45 17.71
C GLY A 59 6.55 -4.25 17.91
N GLU A 60 5.40 -4.30 17.27
CA GLU A 60 4.40 -3.24 17.28
C GLU A 60 2.97 -3.80 17.37
N PHE A 61 2.03 -2.95 17.75
CA PHE A 61 0.60 -3.17 17.58
C PHE A 61 0.08 -2.17 16.55
N VAL A 62 -0.37 -2.67 15.41
CA VAL A 62 -0.84 -1.82 14.31
C VAL A 62 -2.18 -1.21 14.67
N TRP A 63 -2.31 0.09 14.52
CA TRP A 63 -3.59 0.75 14.48
C TRP A 63 -4.06 0.85 13.01
N THR A 64 -5.02 0.01 12.57
CA THR A 64 -5.76 -1.00 13.34
C THR A 64 -6.11 -2.19 12.43
N GLY A 65 -6.65 -3.25 13.03
CA GLY A 65 -7.01 -4.48 12.29
C GLY A 65 -8.15 -4.28 11.30
N PHE A 66 -9.14 -3.46 11.66
CA PHE A 66 -10.33 -3.19 10.84
C PHE A 66 -10.65 -1.70 10.84
N ASP A 67 -11.23 -1.21 9.75
CA ASP A 67 -11.89 0.09 9.78
C ASP A 67 -13.06 0.06 10.77
N TYR A 68 -13.37 1.19 11.34
CA TYR A 68 -14.45 1.35 12.33
C TYR A 68 -15.20 2.66 12.10
N LEU A 69 -16.39 2.76 12.67
CA LEU A 69 -17.18 3.99 12.63
C LEU A 69 -16.70 4.96 13.71
N GLY A 70 -16.78 6.24 13.42
CA GLY A 70 -16.59 7.31 14.42
C GLY A 70 -15.29 8.10 14.33
N GLU A 71 -14.27 7.69 13.58
CA GLU A 71 -13.01 8.43 13.41
C GLU A 71 -12.61 8.52 11.93
N PRO A 72 -13.24 9.41 11.17
CA PRO A 72 -12.98 9.53 9.74
C PRO A 72 -11.79 10.45 9.41
N THR A 73 -10.75 10.47 10.24
CA THR A 73 -9.54 11.30 10.01
C THR A 73 -8.92 10.94 8.67
N LEU A 74 -8.77 11.88 8.01
CA LEU A 74 -8.55 13.12 7.40
C LEU A 74 -9.82 13.98 7.20
N TYR A 75 -11.00 13.39 7.26
CA TYR A 75 -12.27 13.99 6.83
C TYR A 75 -13.20 14.31 8.00
N ASP A 76 -12.62 14.60 9.17
CA ASP A 76 -13.35 14.87 10.42
C ASP A 76 -14.37 16.01 10.31
N THR A 77 -14.12 16.98 9.41
CA THR A 77 -15.00 18.13 9.16
C THR A 77 -15.92 17.94 7.96
N LYS A 78 -15.90 16.78 7.31
CA LYS A 78 -16.66 16.50 6.08
C LYS A 78 -17.88 15.63 6.38
N TRP A 79 -18.96 15.89 5.64
CA TRP A 79 -20.18 15.10 5.75
C TRP A 79 -20.71 14.70 4.36
N PRO A 80 -21.18 13.48 4.20
CA PRO A 80 -21.13 12.35 5.15
C PRO A 80 -19.73 11.70 5.20
N SER A 81 -19.25 11.45 6.41
CA SER A 81 -18.06 10.63 6.64
C SER A 81 -18.43 9.16 6.61
N ARG A 82 -17.53 8.31 6.12
CA ARG A 82 -17.80 6.87 5.97
C ARG A 82 -17.38 6.07 7.18
N SER A 83 -16.07 6.03 7.42
CA SER A 83 -15.46 5.24 8.50
C SER A 83 -14.04 5.74 8.74
N SER A 84 -13.32 5.12 9.66
CA SER A 84 -11.88 5.27 9.71
C SER A 84 -11.22 4.70 8.43
N TYR A 85 -9.97 5.10 8.18
CA TYR A 85 -9.16 4.64 7.03
C TYR A 85 -7.93 3.84 7.49
N PHE A 86 -7.81 3.59 8.79
CA PHE A 86 -6.63 2.99 9.42
C PHE A 86 -6.59 1.47 9.35
N GLY A 87 -7.73 0.82 9.14
CA GLY A 87 -7.81 -0.63 9.11
C GLY A 87 -6.91 -1.27 8.06
N ILE A 88 -6.30 -2.41 8.39
CA ILE A 88 -5.68 -3.29 7.39
C ILE A 88 -6.73 -4.10 6.63
N ASN A 89 -7.92 -4.24 7.22
CA ASN A 89 -9.15 -4.70 6.58
C ASN A 89 -10.18 -3.56 6.58
N ASP A 90 -11.11 -3.58 5.64
CA ASP A 90 -12.22 -2.63 5.60
C ASP A 90 -13.32 -2.96 6.63
N LEU A 91 -14.39 -2.14 6.67
CA LEU A 91 -15.55 -2.37 7.55
C LEU A 91 -16.23 -3.73 7.35
N ALA A 92 -16.16 -4.30 6.17
CA ALA A 92 -16.75 -5.60 5.85
C ALA A 92 -15.81 -6.77 6.18
N GLY A 93 -14.61 -6.49 6.71
CA GLY A 93 -13.60 -7.49 7.01
C GLY A 93 -12.79 -7.95 5.79
N LEU A 94 -12.90 -7.25 4.65
CA LEU A 94 -12.15 -7.59 3.45
C LEU A 94 -10.75 -6.94 3.50
N PRO A 95 -9.68 -7.69 3.15
CA PRO A 95 -8.33 -7.18 3.22
C PRO A 95 -8.11 -6.02 2.23
N LYS A 96 -7.47 -4.96 2.73
CA LYS A 96 -6.90 -3.91 1.89
C LYS A 96 -5.52 -4.36 1.37
N ASP A 97 -4.94 -3.63 0.42
CA ASP A 97 -3.61 -3.98 -0.10
C ASP A 97 -2.56 -4.06 1.02
N ARG A 98 -2.64 -3.16 1.99
CA ARG A 98 -1.75 -3.14 3.17
C ARG A 98 -1.77 -4.42 4.01
N TYR A 99 -2.85 -5.18 4.03
CA TYR A 99 -2.88 -6.50 4.66
C TYR A 99 -1.77 -7.40 4.10
N TYR A 100 -1.57 -7.37 2.79
CA TYR A 100 -0.56 -8.20 2.12
C TYR A 100 0.87 -7.67 2.35
N LEU A 101 1.04 -6.36 2.60
CA LEU A 101 2.32 -5.81 3.02
C LEU A 101 2.73 -6.38 4.39
N TYR A 102 1.85 -6.32 5.38
CA TYR A 102 2.09 -6.94 6.69
C TYR A 102 2.26 -8.45 6.59
N ARG A 103 1.40 -9.14 5.83
CA ARG A 103 1.52 -10.58 5.60
C ARG A 103 2.87 -10.96 5.01
N SER A 104 3.35 -10.22 4.03
CA SER A 104 4.64 -10.50 3.36
C SER A 104 5.83 -10.42 4.31
N ARG A 105 5.69 -9.65 5.39
CA ARG A 105 6.74 -9.45 6.39
C ARG A 105 6.61 -10.40 7.59
N TRP A 106 5.41 -10.64 8.06
CA TRP A 106 5.17 -11.33 9.33
C TRP A 106 4.78 -12.79 9.19
N ASN A 107 4.21 -13.21 8.07
CA ASN A 107 3.87 -14.60 7.87
C ASN A 107 5.05 -15.37 7.27
N ILE A 108 5.78 -16.06 8.14
CA ILE A 108 6.92 -16.89 7.74
C ILE A 108 6.53 -18.30 7.25
N LYS A 109 5.25 -18.66 7.38
CA LYS A 109 4.76 -20.00 7.02
C LYS A 109 4.29 -20.09 5.59
N GLU A 110 3.84 -18.98 5.04
CA GLU A 110 3.27 -18.93 3.69
C GLU A 110 3.88 -17.77 2.91
N GLU A 111 4.18 -18.03 1.67
CA GLU A 111 4.67 -17.02 0.75
C GLU A 111 3.55 -16.02 0.39
N THR A 112 3.93 -14.79 0.17
CA THR A 112 3.05 -13.71 -0.25
C THR A 112 3.56 -13.14 -1.56
N LEU A 113 2.65 -13.01 -2.52
CA LEU A 113 2.88 -12.29 -3.76
C LEU A 113 1.57 -11.58 -4.13
N HIS A 114 1.50 -10.30 -3.84
CA HIS A 114 0.33 -9.46 -4.05
C HIS A 114 0.68 -8.23 -4.88
N MET A 115 -0.05 -8.00 -5.94
CA MET A 115 0.18 -6.91 -6.87
C MET A 115 -0.97 -5.90 -6.81
N LEU A 116 -0.62 -4.62 -6.82
CA LEU A 116 -1.54 -3.50 -6.92
C LEU A 116 -1.04 -2.49 -7.96
N PRO A 117 -1.94 -1.69 -8.58
CA PRO A 117 -3.39 -1.70 -8.48
C PRO A 117 -4.02 -2.83 -9.30
N HIS A 118 -5.36 -2.91 -9.30
CA HIS A 118 -6.08 -3.67 -10.33
C HIS A 118 -5.75 -3.12 -11.73
N TRP A 119 -5.99 -3.91 -12.77
CA TRP A 119 -5.60 -3.52 -14.13
C TRP A 119 -6.81 -3.31 -15.04
N ASN A 120 -7.70 -2.40 -14.62
CA ASN A 120 -8.89 -2.01 -15.36
C ASN A 120 -9.10 -0.50 -15.21
N TRP A 121 -8.51 0.27 -16.13
CA TRP A 121 -8.41 1.73 -16.09
C TRP A 121 -8.88 2.36 -17.41
N GLU A 122 -10.10 2.04 -17.84
CA GLU A 122 -10.72 2.62 -19.03
C GLU A 122 -10.60 4.15 -19.02
N GLY A 123 -10.10 4.71 -20.12
CA GLY A 123 -9.87 6.15 -20.27
C GLY A 123 -8.52 6.66 -19.76
N ARG A 124 -7.65 5.76 -19.25
CA ARG A 124 -6.29 6.12 -18.82
C ARG A 124 -5.19 5.51 -19.71
N GLU A 125 -5.53 5.08 -20.91
CA GLU A 125 -4.59 4.45 -21.84
C GLU A 125 -3.37 5.36 -22.09
N GLY A 126 -2.17 4.82 -21.89
CA GLY A 126 -0.89 5.53 -22.02
C GLY A 126 -0.49 6.39 -20.82
N GLU A 127 -1.36 6.56 -19.83
CA GLU A 127 -1.02 7.29 -18.60
C GLU A 127 -0.17 6.44 -17.66
N VAL A 128 0.70 7.10 -16.91
CA VAL A 128 1.54 6.45 -15.90
C VAL A 128 0.65 5.88 -14.78
N THR A 129 0.76 4.57 -14.60
CA THR A 129 0.04 3.80 -13.59
C THR A 129 1.06 2.92 -12.87
N PRO A 130 1.68 3.42 -11.79
CA PRO A 130 2.67 2.68 -11.03
C PRO A 130 2.13 1.34 -10.55
N VAL A 131 3.00 0.32 -10.57
CA VAL A 131 2.67 -1.02 -10.07
C VAL A 131 3.54 -1.33 -8.88
N PHE A 132 2.91 -1.67 -7.74
CA PHE A 132 3.60 -2.12 -6.54
C PHE A 132 3.35 -3.60 -6.33
N VAL A 133 4.33 -4.26 -5.72
CA VAL A 133 4.19 -5.66 -5.34
C VAL A 133 4.64 -5.83 -3.89
N TYR A 134 3.74 -6.35 -3.07
CA TYR A 134 4.00 -6.73 -1.68
C TYR A 134 4.29 -8.22 -1.65
N THR A 135 5.49 -8.57 -1.28
CA THR A 135 5.94 -9.95 -1.42
C THR A 135 6.97 -10.33 -0.35
N SER A 136 6.98 -11.62 0.01
CA SER A 136 8.04 -12.23 0.83
C SER A 136 9.33 -12.48 0.05
N TYR A 137 9.29 -12.44 -1.28
CA TYR A 137 10.46 -12.61 -2.14
C TYR A 137 11.32 -11.33 -2.20
N ASN A 138 12.60 -11.50 -2.53
CA ASN A 138 13.54 -10.39 -2.64
C ASN A 138 13.48 -9.65 -3.98
N SER A 139 12.94 -10.28 -5.01
CA SER A 139 12.82 -9.71 -6.35
C SER A 139 11.64 -10.32 -7.09
N ALA A 140 11.17 -9.59 -8.10
CA ALA A 140 10.18 -10.10 -9.05
C ALA A 140 10.33 -9.39 -10.39
N GLU A 141 9.78 -10.00 -11.44
CA GLU A 141 9.67 -9.44 -12.78
C GLU A 141 8.23 -9.14 -13.11
N LEU A 142 7.97 -7.95 -13.62
CA LEU A 142 6.65 -7.49 -14.04
C LEU A 142 6.49 -7.60 -15.55
N PHE A 143 5.31 -8.03 -16.00
CA PHE A 143 4.94 -8.12 -17.41
C PHE A 143 3.61 -7.41 -17.65
N VAL A 144 3.54 -6.63 -18.72
CA VAL A 144 2.30 -6.06 -19.26
C VAL A 144 2.13 -6.60 -20.67
N ASN A 145 1.00 -7.27 -20.94
CA ASN A 145 0.71 -7.90 -22.23
C ASN A 145 1.84 -8.82 -22.72
N GLY A 146 2.50 -9.54 -21.81
CA GLY A 146 3.62 -10.42 -22.09
C GLY A 146 4.98 -9.74 -22.29
N LYS A 147 5.02 -8.40 -22.30
CA LYS A 147 6.27 -7.64 -22.40
C LYS A 147 6.82 -7.39 -20.99
N SER A 148 8.10 -7.71 -20.78
CA SER A 148 8.78 -7.41 -19.52
C SER A 148 8.90 -5.92 -19.27
N MET A 149 8.55 -5.50 -18.06
CA MET A 149 8.79 -4.16 -17.52
C MET A 149 10.07 -4.13 -16.65
N GLY A 150 10.83 -5.21 -16.67
CA GLY A 150 12.07 -5.38 -15.92
C GLY A 150 11.87 -6.00 -14.53
N ILE A 151 13.02 -6.31 -13.93
CA ILE A 151 13.11 -6.89 -12.59
C ILE A 151 13.34 -5.79 -11.58
N GLN A 152 12.57 -5.81 -10.49
CA GLN A 152 12.83 -5.02 -9.30
C GLN A 152 13.38 -5.90 -8.18
N LYS A 153 14.26 -5.34 -7.36
CA LYS A 153 14.85 -5.98 -6.18
C LYS A 153 14.71 -5.07 -4.97
N LYS A 154 14.34 -5.67 -3.83
CA LYS A 154 14.37 -4.95 -2.56
C LYS A 154 15.79 -4.46 -2.26
N ASN A 155 15.89 -3.25 -1.73
CA ASN A 155 17.17 -2.63 -1.40
C ASN A 155 16.99 -1.58 -0.30
N ASN A 156 18.10 -1.15 0.31
CA ASN A 156 18.08 -0.24 1.46
C ASN A 156 18.17 1.25 1.07
N SER A 157 17.83 1.63 -0.15
CA SER A 157 17.89 3.04 -0.60
C SER A 157 16.81 3.92 0.04
N SER A 158 15.68 3.33 0.42
CA SER A 158 14.61 3.96 1.18
C SER A 158 13.84 2.93 2.00
N PRO A 159 13.05 3.33 3.02
CA PRO A 159 12.15 2.41 3.72
C PRO A 159 11.23 1.65 2.75
N THR A 160 10.59 2.33 1.81
CA THR A 160 9.69 1.70 0.85
C THR A 160 10.40 0.70 -0.06
N ASN A 161 11.60 1.02 -0.57
CA ASN A 161 12.38 0.09 -1.41
C ASN A 161 12.88 -1.14 -0.66
N ARG A 162 12.94 -1.08 0.68
CA ARG A 162 13.34 -2.21 1.52
C ARG A 162 12.26 -3.28 1.63
N TYR A 163 10.98 -2.89 1.54
CA TYR A 163 9.87 -3.80 1.80
C TYR A 163 8.92 -3.99 0.61
N ARG A 164 9.02 -3.15 -0.41
CA ARG A 164 8.16 -3.17 -1.60
C ARG A 164 8.99 -3.32 -2.88
N LEU A 165 8.38 -3.90 -3.91
CA LEU A 165 8.89 -3.80 -5.28
C LEU A 165 8.01 -2.81 -6.03
N MET A 166 8.61 -1.83 -6.71
CA MET A 166 7.87 -0.72 -7.30
C MET A 166 8.34 -0.44 -8.72
N TRP A 167 7.41 -0.44 -9.68
CA TRP A 167 7.60 0.00 -11.05
C TRP A 167 6.84 1.31 -11.23
N MET A 168 7.54 2.44 -11.18
CA MET A 168 6.92 3.77 -11.09
C MET A 168 6.46 4.33 -12.43
N ASP A 169 7.03 3.86 -13.55
CA ASP A 169 6.83 4.45 -14.88
C ASP A 169 6.02 3.56 -15.83
N VAL A 170 5.29 2.57 -15.28
CA VAL A 170 4.44 1.70 -16.10
C VAL A 170 3.30 2.50 -16.67
N LYS A 171 3.12 2.45 -17.99
CA LYS A 171 1.98 3.05 -18.66
C LYS A 171 0.86 2.02 -18.77
N TYR A 172 -0.35 2.48 -18.49
CA TYR A 172 -1.51 1.61 -18.64
C TYR A 172 -1.77 1.28 -20.11
N GLU A 173 -1.88 0.00 -20.37
CA GLU A 173 -2.37 -0.58 -21.62
C GLU A 173 -3.42 -1.63 -21.26
N PRO A 174 -4.63 -1.59 -21.89
CA PRO A 174 -5.64 -2.63 -21.66
C PRO A 174 -5.09 -4.03 -21.95
N GLY A 175 -5.45 -5.00 -21.11
CA GLY A 175 -5.00 -6.38 -21.30
C GLY A 175 -4.59 -7.05 -19.99
N THR A 176 -3.46 -7.74 -19.99
CA THR A 176 -3.02 -8.59 -18.88
C THR A 176 -1.78 -8.02 -18.21
N ILE A 177 -1.82 -7.96 -16.88
CA ILE A 177 -0.66 -7.71 -16.04
C ILE A 177 -0.31 -8.98 -15.27
N LYS A 178 0.99 -9.28 -15.14
CA LYS A 178 1.50 -10.47 -14.46
C LYS A 178 2.78 -10.14 -13.72
N VAL A 179 2.94 -10.69 -12.53
CA VAL A 179 4.20 -10.67 -11.79
C VAL A 179 4.69 -12.10 -11.55
N VAL A 180 6.00 -12.28 -11.62
CA VAL A 180 6.70 -13.55 -11.36
C VAL A 180 7.83 -13.27 -10.38
N ALA A 181 7.89 -14.03 -9.28
CA ALA A 181 8.90 -13.92 -8.23
C ALA A 181 9.61 -15.25 -7.99
#